data_813e642f80f14b6543bf07bf0e0110dd
#
_entry.id   813e642f80f14b6543bf07bf0e0110dd
#
_cell.length_a   1.000
_cell.length_b   1.000
_cell.length_c   1.000
_cell.angle_alpha   90.00
_cell.angle_beta   90.00
_cell.angle_gamma   90.00
#
_symmetry.space_group_name_H-M   'P 1'
#
loop_
_entity.id
_entity.type
_entity.pdbx_description
1 polymer ?
#
loop_
_entity_poly.entity_id
_entity_poly.type
_entity_poly.pdbx_seq_one_letter_code
_entity_poly.pdbx_strand_id
1 'polypeptide(L)'
;GLVRHILIRVGFTTKEIMVCLVTNGNKLPHSEALIDELVKIDGMTSICLNVNMENTNRILGDKCITLWGQSYITDYIGDIKYQISPLSFYQVNPVQTNVLYNKALEYADLSGDETVWDMYCGIGTISLFLAQKAKKVYGVEIVPQAIDDARHNAEINGITNAEFFVGKAEEVVPDIYKKGGDGSHADVVVVDPPRKGCDQVLLDTLIHMAPERIVYVSCDPATLARDVKILQEKGYEAKKVAVVDQFCHSGHVETVVLLSHKKPDGHINVKVEFGEGEGKVPLDNIAKRAEEYKPRE
;
A
#
# COMPACT_ATOMS: atom_id res chain seq x y z
N GLY A 1 -36.06 -7.81 0.62
CA GLY A 1 -36.25 -7.49 -0.80
C GLY A 1 -35.18 -8.14 -1.65
N LEU A 2 -35.36 -8.19 -2.96
CA LEU A 2 -34.37 -8.74 -3.87
C LEU A 2 -33.16 -7.79 -3.99
N VAL A 3 -33.41 -6.50 -4.26
CA VAL A 3 -32.36 -5.46 -4.30
C VAL A 3 -32.09 -4.98 -2.88
N ARG A 4 -30.83 -5.02 -2.46
CA ARG A 4 -30.38 -4.58 -1.13
C ARG A 4 -29.74 -3.19 -1.19
N HIS A 5 -28.84 -2.99 -2.15
CA HIS A 5 -28.09 -1.75 -2.31
C HIS A 5 -27.86 -1.46 -3.79
N ILE A 6 -27.54 -0.21 -4.08
CA ILE A 6 -27.04 0.25 -5.37
C ILE A 6 -25.72 0.95 -5.10
N LEU A 7 -24.65 0.47 -5.73
CA LEU A 7 -23.34 1.13 -5.76
C LEU A 7 -23.18 1.82 -7.10
N ILE A 8 -22.91 3.11 -7.07
CA ILE A 8 -22.60 3.91 -8.26
C ILE A 8 -21.17 4.38 -8.14
N ARG A 9 -20.36 4.13 -9.18
CA ARG A 9 -19.02 4.67 -9.33
C ARG A 9 -18.97 5.56 -10.56
N VAL A 10 -18.29 6.69 -10.44
CA VAL A 10 -18.07 7.62 -11.54
C VAL A 10 -16.60 7.94 -11.61
N GLY A 11 -15.97 7.68 -12.75
CA GLY A 11 -14.63 8.12 -13.04
C GLY A 11 -14.56 9.64 -13.07
N PHE A 12 -13.70 10.24 -12.25
CA PHE A 12 -13.64 11.69 -12.13
C PHE A 12 -13.08 12.34 -13.41
N THR A 13 -12.09 11.74 -14.00
CA THR A 13 -11.45 12.21 -15.22
C THR A 13 -12.19 11.75 -16.47
N THR A 14 -12.52 10.46 -16.55
CA THR A 14 -13.10 9.84 -17.74
C THR A 14 -14.61 10.08 -17.89
N LYS A 15 -15.30 10.34 -16.77
CA LYS A 15 -16.76 10.40 -16.67
C LYS A 15 -17.46 9.06 -16.93
N GLU A 16 -16.72 7.97 -16.98
CA GLU A 16 -17.28 6.63 -17.07
C GLU A 16 -18.10 6.29 -15.82
N ILE A 17 -19.26 5.68 -16.03
CA ILE A 17 -20.21 5.36 -14.96
C ILE A 17 -20.36 3.85 -14.83
N MET A 18 -20.28 3.34 -13.61
CA MET A 18 -20.66 1.99 -13.24
C MET A 18 -21.87 2.01 -12.31
N VAL A 19 -22.86 1.18 -12.61
CA VAL A 19 -24.00 0.89 -11.72
C VAL A 19 -23.92 -0.58 -11.32
N CYS A 20 -23.74 -0.82 -10.03
CA CYS A 20 -23.69 -2.18 -9.45
C CYS A 20 -24.89 -2.39 -8.52
N LEU A 21 -25.76 -3.30 -8.87
CA LEU A 21 -26.94 -3.68 -8.10
C LEU A 21 -26.60 -4.83 -7.16
N VAL A 22 -26.68 -4.60 -5.86
CA VAL A 22 -26.46 -5.64 -4.86
C VAL A 22 -27.75 -6.36 -4.57
N THR A 23 -27.79 -7.65 -4.82
CA THR A 23 -29.01 -8.45 -4.75
C THR A 23 -28.92 -9.67 -3.85
N ASN A 24 -30.04 -10.01 -3.25
CA ASN A 24 -30.26 -11.26 -2.50
C ASN A 24 -30.72 -12.36 -3.49
N GLY A 25 -29.87 -12.68 -4.46
CA GLY A 25 -30.13 -13.67 -5.48
C GLY A 25 -29.23 -13.48 -6.72
N ASN A 26 -29.14 -14.53 -7.54
CA ASN A 26 -28.24 -14.57 -8.70
C ASN A 26 -28.85 -13.97 -9.98
N LYS A 27 -30.08 -13.49 -9.93
CA LYS A 27 -30.79 -12.94 -11.10
C LYS A 27 -31.60 -11.71 -10.71
N LEU A 28 -31.68 -10.76 -11.62
CA LEU A 28 -32.55 -9.60 -11.51
C LEU A 28 -33.65 -9.75 -12.57
N PRO A 29 -34.93 -9.99 -12.18
CA PRO A 29 -36.04 -10.03 -13.12
C PRO A 29 -36.19 -8.68 -13.84
N HIS A 30 -36.53 -8.74 -15.11
CA HIS A 30 -36.71 -7.55 -15.97
C HIS A 30 -35.49 -6.63 -16.06
N SER A 31 -34.26 -7.19 -15.89
CA SER A 31 -33.00 -6.43 -15.98
C SER A 31 -32.86 -5.72 -17.33
N GLU A 32 -33.39 -6.27 -18.42
CA GLU A 32 -33.35 -5.68 -19.75
C GLU A 32 -33.95 -4.30 -19.79
N ALA A 33 -35.18 -4.13 -19.23
CA ALA A 33 -35.87 -2.85 -19.20
C ALA A 33 -35.08 -1.80 -18.36
N LEU A 34 -34.43 -2.23 -17.29
CA LEU A 34 -33.54 -1.36 -16.49
C LEU A 34 -32.30 -0.97 -17.28
N ILE A 35 -31.67 -1.92 -17.96
CA ILE A 35 -30.50 -1.68 -18.80
C ILE A 35 -30.82 -0.70 -19.91
N ASP A 36 -31.96 -0.87 -20.61
CA ASP A 36 -32.43 0.02 -21.68
C ASP A 36 -32.56 1.47 -21.22
N GLU A 37 -32.90 1.71 -19.96
CA GLU A 37 -32.99 3.06 -19.41
C GLU A 37 -31.59 3.57 -18.95
N LEU A 38 -30.79 2.74 -18.29
CA LEU A 38 -29.48 3.15 -17.79
C LEU A 38 -28.50 3.47 -18.91
N VAL A 39 -28.53 2.76 -20.03
CA VAL A 39 -27.62 3.00 -21.16
C VAL A 39 -27.85 4.34 -21.87
N LYS A 40 -28.96 4.99 -21.60
CA LYS A 40 -29.28 6.35 -22.12
C LYS A 40 -28.49 7.43 -21.34
N ILE A 41 -27.94 7.09 -20.19
CA ILE A 41 -27.14 8.02 -19.38
C ILE A 41 -25.75 8.15 -20.03
N ASP A 42 -25.39 9.39 -20.36
CA ASP A 42 -24.07 9.68 -20.93
C ASP A 42 -22.95 9.24 -19.97
N GLY A 43 -21.93 8.56 -20.51
CA GLY A 43 -20.84 7.97 -19.72
C GLY A 43 -21.13 6.59 -19.14
N MET A 44 -22.35 6.01 -19.34
CA MET A 44 -22.62 4.65 -18.86
C MET A 44 -21.69 3.65 -19.51
N THR A 45 -20.90 2.95 -18.70
CA THR A 45 -19.83 2.04 -19.15
C THR A 45 -20.01 0.62 -18.62
N SER A 46 -20.54 0.48 -17.42
CA SER A 46 -20.68 -0.80 -16.73
C SER A 46 -21.98 -0.89 -15.96
N ILE A 47 -22.73 -1.96 -16.18
CA ILE A 47 -23.90 -2.33 -15.36
C ILE A 47 -23.68 -3.75 -14.87
N CYS A 48 -23.65 -3.96 -13.57
CA CYS A 48 -23.37 -5.25 -12.98
C CYS A 48 -24.31 -5.60 -11.83
N LEU A 49 -24.35 -6.88 -11.52
CA LEU A 49 -25.06 -7.45 -10.38
C LEU A 49 -24.00 -7.98 -9.41
N ASN A 50 -24.04 -7.55 -8.16
CA ASN A 50 -23.29 -8.15 -7.09
C ASN A 50 -24.21 -9.03 -6.24
N VAL A 51 -23.83 -10.30 -6.07
CA VAL A 51 -24.63 -11.29 -5.35
C VAL A 51 -24.21 -11.30 -3.89
N ASN A 52 -25.08 -10.82 -3.01
CA ASN A 52 -24.89 -10.91 -1.57
C ASN A 52 -26.17 -11.45 -0.90
N MET A 53 -26.16 -12.73 -0.59
CA MET A 53 -27.24 -13.45 0.11
C MET A 53 -27.02 -13.57 1.62
N GLU A 54 -25.87 -13.10 2.12
CA GLU A 54 -25.52 -13.18 3.52
C GLU A 54 -26.29 -12.19 4.38
N ASN A 55 -26.69 -12.59 5.58
CA ASN A 55 -27.32 -11.69 6.56
C ASN A 55 -26.23 -11.07 7.46
N THR A 56 -25.38 -10.24 6.88
CA THR A 56 -24.28 -9.54 7.56
C THR A 56 -24.32 -8.06 7.24
N ASN A 57 -23.50 -7.26 7.91
CA ASN A 57 -23.30 -5.84 7.64
C ASN A 57 -22.47 -5.59 6.36
N ARG A 58 -21.96 -6.62 5.72
CA ARG A 58 -21.21 -6.53 4.49
C ARG A 58 -22.15 -6.14 3.35
N ILE A 59 -21.81 -5.05 2.63
CA ILE A 59 -22.63 -4.54 1.53
C ILE A 59 -22.46 -5.41 0.29
N LEU A 60 -21.20 -5.64 -0.13
CA LEU A 60 -20.87 -6.39 -1.34
C LEU A 60 -20.57 -7.86 -1.02
N GLY A 61 -21.12 -8.76 -1.82
CA GLY A 61 -20.72 -10.17 -1.85
C GLY A 61 -19.51 -10.40 -2.77
N ASP A 62 -19.00 -11.62 -2.82
CA ASP A 62 -17.79 -11.94 -3.58
C ASP A 62 -18.00 -12.13 -5.08
N LYS A 63 -19.26 -12.30 -5.51
CA LYS A 63 -19.60 -12.60 -6.89
C LYS A 63 -20.21 -11.38 -7.58
N CYS A 64 -19.57 -10.93 -8.67
CA CYS A 64 -20.12 -9.96 -9.61
C CYS A 64 -20.45 -10.61 -10.96
N ILE A 65 -21.54 -10.16 -11.57
CA ILE A 65 -22.02 -10.60 -12.90
C ILE A 65 -22.22 -9.34 -13.74
N THR A 66 -21.49 -9.20 -14.83
CA THR A 66 -21.69 -8.11 -15.77
C THR A 66 -23.00 -8.34 -16.52
N LEU A 67 -23.92 -7.38 -16.44
CA LEU A 67 -25.20 -7.38 -17.14
C LEU A 67 -25.09 -6.67 -18.50
N TRP A 68 -24.29 -5.59 -18.55
CA TRP A 68 -24.04 -4.82 -19.76
C TRP A 68 -22.72 -4.07 -19.67
N GLY A 69 -22.07 -3.85 -20.82
CA GLY A 69 -20.84 -3.09 -20.94
C GLY A 69 -19.62 -3.85 -20.39
N GLN A 70 -18.71 -3.11 -19.80
CA GLN A 70 -17.46 -3.63 -19.25
C GLN A 70 -17.66 -4.09 -17.80
N SER A 71 -16.74 -4.93 -17.30
CA SER A 71 -16.73 -5.34 -15.88
C SER A 71 -16.05 -4.33 -14.96
N TYR A 72 -15.60 -3.18 -15.48
CA TYR A 72 -14.86 -2.12 -14.78
C TYR A 72 -15.21 -0.76 -15.37
N ILE A 73 -14.81 0.30 -14.70
CA ILE A 73 -14.64 1.64 -15.24
C ILE A 73 -13.18 2.03 -15.16
N THR A 74 -12.78 3.02 -15.96
CA THR A 74 -11.44 3.56 -15.99
C THR A 74 -11.42 4.93 -15.33
N ASP A 75 -10.38 5.21 -14.52
CA ASP A 75 -10.09 6.56 -14.05
C ASP A 75 -8.58 6.77 -13.90
N TYR A 76 -8.16 7.97 -13.53
CA TYR A 76 -6.76 8.35 -13.40
C TYR A 76 -6.46 8.94 -12.02
N ILE A 77 -5.28 8.65 -11.49
CA ILE A 77 -4.65 9.37 -10.38
C ILE A 77 -3.32 9.89 -10.90
N GLY A 78 -3.20 11.23 -11.07
CA GLY A 78 -2.10 11.80 -11.85
C GLY A 78 -2.12 11.25 -13.28
N ASP A 79 -0.99 10.73 -13.74
CA ASP A 79 -0.84 10.16 -15.09
C ASP A 79 -1.08 8.64 -15.13
N ILE A 80 -1.35 8.02 -13.99
CA ILE A 80 -1.57 6.57 -13.90
C ILE A 80 -3.04 6.24 -14.12
N LYS A 81 -3.28 5.35 -15.06
CA LYS A 81 -4.58 4.80 -15.42
C LYS A 81 -4.94 3.60 -14.54
N TYR A 82 -6.16 3.57 -14.04
CA TYR A 82 -6.67 2.44 -13.26
C TYR A 82 -7.97 1.91 -13.85
N GLN A 83 -8.06 0.60 -13.99
CA GLN A 83 -9.32 -0.10 -14.18
C GLN A 83 -9.85 -0.52 -12.80
N ILE A 84 -11.09 -0.12 -12.53
CA ILE A 84 -11.71 -0.21 -11.21
C ILE A 84 -12.92 -1.12 -11.32
N SER A 85 -12.84 -2.31 -10.74
CA SER A 85 -13.94 -3.28 -10.69
C SER A 85 -14.95 -2.91 -9.58
N PRO A 86 -16.14 -3.53 -9.53
CA PRO A 86 -17.09 -3.28 -8.45
C PRO A 86 -16.55 -3.55 -7.06
N LEU A 87 -15.64 -4.53 -6.92
CA LEU A 87 -15.06 -4.96 -5.65
C LEU A 87 -13.78 -4.23 -5.28
N SER A 88 -13.15 -3.50 -6.22
CA SER A 88 -11.91 -2.79 -5.97
C SER A 88 -12.12 -1.68 -4.93
N PHE A 89 -11.22 -1.58 -3.96
CA PHE A 89 -11.12 -0.36 -3.18
C PHE A 89 -10.52 0.74 -4.05
N TYR A 90 -11.16 1.89 -4.09
CA TYR A 90 -10.68 3.08 -4.78
C TYR A 90 -11.11 4.32 -4.00
N GLN A 91 -10.21 5.25 -3.81
CA GLN A 91 -10.42 6.44 -3.00
C GLN A 91 -11.56 7.33 -3.56
N VAL A 92 -12.44 7.78 -2.67
CA VAL A 92 -13.69 8.48 -3.07
C VAL A 92 -13.50 9.94 -3.47
N ASN A 93 -12.38 10.56 -3.11
CA ASN A 93 -12.08 11.96 -3.43
C ASN A 93 -10.82 12.05 -4.30
N PRO A 94 -10.93 11.99 -5.63
CA PRO A 94 -9.78 11.92 -6.54
C PRO A 94 -8.84 13.12 -6.45
N VAL A 95 -9.36 14.31 -6.16
CA VAL A 95 -8.55 15.52 -5.98
C VAL A 95 -7.65 15.38 -4.77
N GLN A 96 -8.20 14.99 -3.63
CA GLN A 96 -7.42 14.80 -2.41
C GLN A 96 -6.57 13.53 -2.46
N THR A 97 -7.01 12.50 -3.17
CA THR A 97 -6.18 11.29 -3.41
C THR A 97 -4.89 11.63 -4.13
N ASN A 98 -4.94 12.51 -5.13
CA ASN A 98 -3.73 12.97 -5.80
C ASN A 98 -2.80 13.75 -4.84
N VAL A 99 -3.36 14.57 -3.95
CA VAL A 99 -2.58 15.26 -2.90
C VAL A 99 -1.96 14.25 -1.93
N LEU A 100 -2.74 13.26 -1.48
CA LEU A 100 -2.30 12.20 -0.57
C LEU A 100 -1.13 11.40 -1.15
N TYR A 101 -1.26 10.94 -2.40
CA TYR A 101 -0.23 10.11 -3.03
C TYR A 101 1.01 10.89 -3.41
N ASN A 102 0.86 12.16 -3.82
CA ASN A 102 2.01 13.05 -3.99
C ASN A 102 2.75 13.29 -2.67
N LYS A 103 2.01 13.37 -1.55
CA LYS A 103 2.62 13.51 -0.23
C LYS A 103 3.34 12.23 0.19
N ALA A 104 2.77 11.05 -0.09
CA ALA A 104 3.44 9.78 0.14
C ALA A 104 4.72 9.66 -0.70
N LEU A 105 4.68 10.04 -1.98
CA LEU A 105 5.83 10.05 -2.87
C LEU A 105 6.92 11.04 -2.42
N GLU A 106 6.52 12.26 -1.98
CA GLU A 106 7.45 13.24 -1.39
C GLU A 106 8.16 12.69 -0.16
N TYR A 107 7.42 11.98 0.71
CA TYR A 107 7.99 11.41 1.94
C TYR A 107 8.80 10.15 1.69
N ALA A 108 8.48 9.40 0.66
CA ALA A 108 9.31 8.28 0.21
C ALA A 108 10.69 8.74 -0.29
N ASP A 109 10.82 9.98 -0.80
CA ASP A 109 12.06 10.64 -1.23
C ASP A 109 12.91 9.75 -2.14
N LEU A 110 12.29 9.28 -3.24
CA LEU A 110 12.88 8.31 -4.16
C LEU A 110 13.80 8.98 -5.17
N SER A 111 15.02 8.44 -5.32
CA SER A 111 16.04 8.86 -6.29
C SER A 111 16.07 8.03 -7.58
N GLY A 112 15.44 6.87 -7.57
CA GLY A 112 15.45 5.89 -8.66
C GLY A 112 16.24 4.62 -8.37
N ASP A 113 16.90 4.54 -7.23
CA ASP A 113 17.71 3.38 -6.83
C ASP A 113 17.03 2.52 -5.75
N GLU A 114 15.94 3.04 -5.16
CA GLU A 114 15.29 2.41 -4.02
C GLU A 114 14.36 1.25 -4.41
N THR A 115 14.38 0.23 -3.56
CA THR A 115 13.36 -0.83 -3.50
C THR A 115 12.29 -0.43 -2.48
N VAL A 116 11.05 -0.35 -2.95
CA VAL A 116 9.89 0.05 -2.14
C VAL A 116 8.98 -1.15 -1.92
N TRP A 117 8.50 -1.31 -0.68
CA TRP A 117 7.47 -2.27 -0.35
C TRP A 117 6.18 -1.56 0.05
N ASP A 118 5.06 -1.95 -0.56
CA ASP A 118 3.70 -1.51 -0.25
C ASP A 118 2.94 -2.68 0.40
N MET A 119 2.65 -2.58 1.70
CA MET A 119 2.17 -3.71 2.50
C MET A 119 0.65 -3.90 2.47
N TYR A 120 -0.08 -2.96 1.88
CA TYR A 120 -1.54 -3.01 1.68
C TYR A 120 -1.89 -2.45 0.30
N CYS A 121 -1.32 -3.06 -0.76
CA CYS A 121 -1.31 -2.42 -2.07
C CYS A 121 -2.68 -2.34 -2.77
N GLY A 122 -3.67 -3.12 -2.33
CA GLY A 122 -4.97 -3.17 -2.99
C GLY A 122 -4.83 -3.46 -4.48
N ILE A 123 -5.45 -2.65 -5.33
CA ILE A 123 -5.33 -2.73 -6.79
C ILE A 123 -4.08 -2.02 -7.33
N GLY A 124 -3.09 -1.77 -6.48
CA GLY A 124 -1.81 -1.17 -6.85
C GLY A 124 -1.82 0.36 -6.91
N THR A 125 -2.78 1.05 -6.27
CA THR A 125 -2.92 2.51 -6.45
C THR A 125 -1.69 3.28 -5.98
N ILE A 126 -1.20 3.06 -4.76
CA ILE A 126 0.02 3.71 -4.25
C ILE A 126 1.26 3.08 -4.90
N SER A 127 1.29 1.74 -5.02
CA SER A 127 2.43 1.02 -5.61
C SER A 127 2.80 1.54 -7.00
N LEU A 128 1.83 1.68 -7.91
CA LEU A 128 2.07 2.14 -9.28
C LEU A 128 2.44 3.63 -9.32
N PHE A 129 1.91 4.42 -8.40
CA PHE A 129 2.27 5.82 -8.27
C PHE A 129 3.75 5.99 -7.84
N LEU A 130 4.22 5.16 -6.91
CA LEU A 130 5.62 5.12 -6.46
C LEU A 130 6.55 4.52 -7.53
N ALA A 131 6.08 3.56 -8.32
CA ALA A 131 6.87 2.90 -9.36
C ALA A 131 7.40 3.85 -10.44
N GLN A 132 6.79 5.04 -10.58
CA GLN A 132 7.28 6.08 -11.48
C GLN A 132 8.68 6.59 -11.10
N LYS A 133 9.08 6.45 -9.82
CA LYS A 133 10.36 6.96 -9.30
C LYS A 133 11.20 5.93 -8.56
N ALA A 134 10.67 4.74 -8.31
CA ALA A 134 11.39 3.66 -7.64
C ALA A 134 12.16 2.81 -8.64
N LYS A 135 13.26 2.21 -8.21
CA LYS A 135 13.93 1.13 -8.95
C LYS A 135 13.03 -0.10 -9.06
N LYS A 136 12.44 -0.50 -7.94
CA LYS A 136 11.55 -1.66 -7.86
C LYS A 136 10.48 -1.41 -6.81
N VAL A 137 9.26 -1.86 -7.07
CA VAL A 137 8.15 -1.85 -6.10
C VAL A 137 7.64 -3.27 -5.91
N TYR A 138 7.46 -3.66 -4.66
CA TYR A 138 6.80 -4.89 -4.26
C TYR A 138 5.49 -4.55 -3.54
N GLY A 139 4.37 -5.00 -4.08
CA GLY A 139 3.05 -4.85 -3.46
C GLY A 139 2.55 -6.15 -2.85
N VAL A 140 2.01 -6.08 -1.64
CA VAL A 140 1.43 -7.22 -0.95
C VAL A 140 -0.02 -6.91 -0.57
N GLU A 141 -0.92 -7.83 -0.88
CA GLU A 141 -2.35 -7.70 -0.58
C GLU A 141 -2.95 -9.10 -0.33
N ILE A 142 -3.82 -9.19 0.67
CA ILE A 142 -4.44 -10.46 1.05
C ILE A 142 -5.53 -10.93 0.06
N VAL A 143 -6.13 -10.00 -0.67
CA VAL A 143 -7.24 -10.27 -1.60
C VAL A 143 -6.69 -10.64 -2.98
N PRO A 144 -6.82 -11.92 -3.44
CA PRO A 144 -6.25 -12.35 -4.72
C PRO A 144 -6.74 -11.53 -5.91
N GLN A 145 -8.04 -11.21 -5.95
CA GLN A 145 -8.63 -10.41 -7.05
C GLN A 145 -8.01 -9.01 -7.13
N ALA A 146 -7.71 -8.38 -5.99
CA ALA A 146 -7.06 -7.07 -5.98
C ALA A 146 -5.63 -7.15 -6.57
N ILE A 147 -4.91 -8.25 -6.32
CA ILE A 147 -3.60 -8.48 -6.93
C ILE A 147 -3.70 -8.70 -8.44
N ASP A 148 -4.71 -9.42 -8.93
CA ASP A 148 -4.93 -9.56 -10.36
C ASP A 148 -5.24 -8.21 -11.00
N ASP A 149 -6.07 -7.39 -10.36
CA ASP A 149 -6.35 -6.01 -10.79
C ASP A 149 -5.08 -5.14 -10.76
N ALA A 150 -4.22 -5.28 -9.72
CA ALA A 150 -2.95 -4.54 -9.61
C ALA A 150 -1.97 -4.89 -10.75
N ARG A 151 -1.84 -6.17 -11.07
CA ARG A 151 -0.99 -6.64 -12.20
C ARG A 151 -1.51 -6.12 -13.53
N HIS A 152 -2.83 -6.18 -13.72
CA HIS A 152 -3.45 -5.63 -14.92
C HIS A 152 -3.27 -4.10 -15.02
N ASN A 153 -3.43 -3.39 -13.89
CA ASN A 153 -3.17 -1.94 -13.83
C ASN A 153 -1.71 -1.60 -14.13
N ALA A 154 -0.75 -2.41 -13.70
CA ALA A 154 0.65 -2.26 -14.09
C ALA A 154 0.84 -2.44 -15.60
N GLU A 155 0.24 -3.48 -16.18
CA GLU A 155 0.33 -3.81 -17.61
C GLU A 155 -0.21 -2.68 -18.50
N ILE A 156 -1.41 -2.15 -18.22
CA ILE A 156 -2.03 -1.09 -19.04
C ILE A 156 -1.31 0.25 -18.96
N ASN A 157 -0.43 0.43 -17.97
CA ASN A 157 0.44 1.59 -17.84
C ASN A 157 1.88 1.33 -18.32
N GLY A 158 2.21 0.12 -18.78
CA GLY A 158 3.57 -0.25 -19.18
C GLY A 158 4.57 -0.24 -18.01
N ILE A 159 4.10 -0.36 -16.76
CA ILE A 159 4.94 -0.39 -15.57
C ILE A 159 5.48 -1.81 -15.37
N THR A 160 6.79 -1.97 -15.52
CA THR A 160 7.48 -3.28 -15.47
C THR A 160 8.31 -3.48 -14.21
N ASN A 161 8.49 -2.44 -13.41
CA ASN A 161 9.26 -2.46 -12.17
C ASN A 161 8.40 -2.64 -10.91
N ALA A 162 7.12 -2.99 -11.05
CA ALA A 162 6.23 -3.36 -9.95
C ALA A 162 5.91 -4.86 -10.00
N GLU A 163 5.93 -5.52 -8.84
CA GLU A 163 5.62 -6.93 -8.68
C GLU A 163 4.66 -7.12 -7.50
N PHE A 164 3.65 -8.00 -7.64
CA PHE A 164 2.55 -8.11 -6.70
C PHE A 164 2.36 -9.53 -6.18
N PHE A 165 2.16 -9.67 -4.87
CA PHE A 165 2.06 -10.93 -4.15
C PHE A 165 0.76 -11.02 -3.35
N VAL A 166 0.10 -12.18 -3.46
CA VAL A 166 -1.09 -12.50 -2.66
C VAL A 166 -0.65 -13.07 -1.32
N GLY A 167 -1.13 -12.50 -0.24
CA GLY A 167 -0.92 -12.99 1.11
C GLY A 167 -0.81 -11.87 2.12
N LYS A 168 -0.60 -12.26 3.37
CA LYS A 168 -0.31 -11.29 4.42
C LYS A 168 1.16 -10.88 4.35
N ALA A 169 1.43 -9.59 4.59
CA ALA A 169 2.78 -9.05 4.51
C ALA A 169 3.75 -9.81 5.45
N GLU A 170 3.32 -10.10 6.66
CA GLU A 170 4.10 -10.84 7.67
C GLU A 170 4.43 -12.30 7.28
N GLU A 171 3.70 -12.88 6.32
CA GLU A 171 3.97 -14.23 5.78
C GLU A 171 4.80 -14.15 4.50
N VAL A 172 4.44 -13.24 3.59
CA VAL A 172 5.04 -13.10 2.25
C VAL A 172 6.45 -12.52 2.32
N VAL A 173 6.64 -11.47 3.11
CA VAL A 173 7.92 -10.75 3.19
C VAL A 173 9.08 -11.65 3.66
N PRO A 174 8.96 -12.41 4.78
CA PRO A 174 10.05 -13.28 5.22
C PRO A 174 10.42 -14.35 4.19
N ASP A 175 9.43 -14.83 3.43
CA ASP A 175 9.69 -15.86 2.41
C ASP A 175 10.45 -15.31 1.20
N ILE A 176 10.16 -14.06 0.81
CA ILE A 176 10.89 -13.39 -0.27
C ILE A 176 12.32 -13.06 0.18
N TYR A 177 12.47 -12.56 1.42
CA TYR A 177 13.79 -12.30 2.01
C TYR A 177 14.66 -13.57 2.12
N LYS A 178 14.09 -14.71 2.53
CA LYS A 178 14.80 -15.99 2.64
C LYS A 178 15.24 -16.55 1.28
N LYS A 179 14.45 -16.31 0.23
CA LYS A 179 14.77 -16.76 -1.13
C LYS A 179 15.92 -15.99 -1.75
N GLY A 180 16.36 -14.92 -1.09
CA GLY A 180 17.62 -14.21 -1.29
C GLY A 180 17.89 -13.83 -2.74
N GLY A 181 17.46 -12.68 -3.18
CA GLY A 181 17.94 -12.03 -4.38
C GLY A 181 18.39 -10.61 -4.03
N ASP A 182 19.33 -10.09 -4.78
CA ASP A 182 19.92 -8.74 -4.67
C ASP A 182 18.89 -7.59 -4.84
N GLY A 183 17.64 -7.79 -4.51
CA GLY A 183 16.56 -6.84 -4.67
C GLY A 183 15.43 -6.97 -3.64
N SER A 184 15.55 -7.86 -2.65
CA SER A 184 14.53 -8.02 -1.62
C SER A 184 14.67 -7.05 -0.45
N HIS A 185 15.80 -6.34 -0.32
CA HIS A 185 15.99 -5.31 0.70
C HIS A 185 14.97 -4.19 0.51
N ALA A 186 14.35 -3.75 1.60
CA ALA A 186 13.45 -2.60 1.59
C ALA A 186 14.21 -1.35 2.00
N ASP A 187 14.39 -0.42 1.07
CA ASP A 187 14.89 0.92 1.40
C ASP A 187 13.76 1.76 1.99
N VAL A 188 12.57 1.61 1.42
CA VAL A 188 11.35 2.30 1.85
C VAL A 188 10.21 1.31 1.99
N VAL A 189 9.44 1.42 3.07
CA VAL A 189 8.17 0.70 3.22
C VAL A 189 7.03 1.70 3.28
N VAL A 190 5.98 1.45 2.52
CA VAL A 190 4.72 2.19 2.59
C VAL A 190 3.65 1.29 3.20
N VAL A 191 2.88 1.83 4.13
CA VAL A 191 1.74 1.15 4.73
C VAL A 191 0.51 2.06 4.67
N ASP A 192 -0.63 1.50 4.25
CA ASP A 192 -1.95 2.14 4.27
C ASP A 192 -2.96 1.14 4.87
N PRO A 193 -2.85 0.86 6.18
CA PRO A 193 -3.65 -0.15 6.82
C PRO A 193 -5.12 0.28 6.99
N PRO A 194 -6.04 -0.67 7.20
CA PRO A 194 -7.41 -0.35 7.57
C PRO A 194 -7.46 0.42 8.91
N ARG A 195 -8.64 0.95 9.28
CA ARG A 195 -8.86 1.78 10.49
C ARG A 195 -8.29 1.20 11.80
N LYS A 196 -8.18 -0.11 11.91
CA LYS A 196 -7.57 -0.76 13.12
C LYS A 196 -6.06 -0.56 13.23
N GLY A 197 -5.40 0.01 12.22
CA GLY A 197 -3.95 0.15 12.11
C GLY A 197 -3.28 -1.17 11.73
N CYS A 198 -1.95 -1.20 11.83
CA CYS A 198 -1.17 -2.41 11.65
C CYS A 198 -1.36 -3.36 12.86
N ASP A 199 -1.33 -4.66 12.59
CA ASP A 199 -1.23 -5.63 13.69
C ASP A 199 0.22 -5.75 14.20
N GLN A 200 0.38 -6.40 15.35
CA GLN A 200 1.68 -6.50 15.99
C GLN A 200 2.69 -7.27 15.13
N VAL A 201 2.23 -8.31 14.42
CA VAL A 201 3.13 -9.16 13.60
C VAL A 201 3.69 -8.35 12.43
N LEU A 202 2.86 -7.50 11.80
CA LEU A 202 3.35 -6.61 10.75
C LEU A 202 4.32 -5.56 11.30
N LEU A 203 4.02 -4.94 12.45
CA LEU A 203 4.94 -3.98 13.08
C LEU A 203 6.29 -4.64 13.40
N ASP A 204 6.29 -5.85 13.93
CA ASP A 204 7.52 -6.62 14.19
C ASP A 204 8.27 -6.96 12.89
N THR A 205 7.54 -7.23 11.81
CA THR A 205 8.10 -7.45 10.47
C THR A 205 8.79 -6.18 9.95
N LEU A 206 8.15 -5.01 10.05
CA LEU A 206 8.73 -3.72 9.66
C LEU A 206 10.01 -3.41 10.44
N ILE A 207 10.00 -3.68 11.75
CA ILE A 207 11.16 -3.50 12.62
C ILE A 207 12.30 -4.43 12.19
N HIS A 208 11.99 -5.68 11.84
CA HIS A 208 12.98 -6.66 11.39
C HIS A 208 13.56 -6.34 10.01
N MET A 209 12.73 -5.85 9.08
CA MET A 209 13.17 -5.38 7.77
C MET A 209 14.12 -4.18 7.86
N ALA A 210 13.96 -3.38 8.91
CA ALA A 210 14.74 -2.19 9.20
C ALA A 210 14.90 -1.22 8.00
N PRO A 211 13.81 -0.88 7.27
CA PRO A 211 13.92 0.06 6.15
C PRO A 211 14.45 1.42 6.64
N GLU A 212 15.13 2.14 5.76
CA GLU A 212 15.59 3.49 6.09
C GLU A 212 14.42 4.45 6.38
N ARG A 213 13.31 4.27 5.64
CA ARG A 213 12.12 5.11 5.73
C ARG A 213 10.86 4.26 5.74
N ILE A 214 9.91 4.67 6.58
CA ILE A 214 8.53 4.17 6.57
C ILE A 214 7.61 5.35 6.29
N VAL A 215 6.80 5.24 5.24
CA VAL A 215 5.71 6.17 4.94
C VAL A 215 4.41 5.54 5.40
N TYR A 216 3.85 6.07 6.47
CA TYR A 216 2.61 5.56 7.06
C TYR A 216 1.44 6.46 6.64
N VAL A 217 0.52 5.93 5.85
CA VAL A 217 -0.76 6.56 5.50
C VAL A 217 -1.83 6.01 6.44
N SER A 218 -2.72 6.84 6.95
CA SER A 218 -3.76 6.39 7.89
C SER A 218 -4.99 7.28 7.87
N CYS A 219 -6.16 6.64 7.82
CA CYS A 219 -7.46 7.29 7.99
C CYS A 219 -7.91 7.38 9.46
N ASP A 220 -7.11 6.88 10.42
CA ASP A 220 -7.42 6.93 11.86
C ASP A 220 -6.21 7.41 12.67
N PRO A 221 -6.22 8.66 13.15
CA PRO A 221 -5.10 9.23 13.90
C PRO A 221 -4.80 8.51 15.23
N ALA A 222 -5.78 7.85 15.83
CA ALA A 222 -5.58 7.19 17.14
C ALA A 222 -4.78 5.90 16.99
N THR A 223 -5.13 5.07 16.00
CA THR A 223 -4.37 3.85 15.69
C THR A 223 -3.00 4.17 15.11
N LEU A 224 -2.90 5.23 14.30
CA LEU A 224 -1.62 5.75 13.80
C LEU A 224 -0.69 6.13 14.97
N ALA A 225 -1.18 6.89 15.95
CA ALA A 225 -0.37 7.31 17.10
C ALA A 225 0.14 6.10 17.92
N ARG A 226 -0.68 5.05 18.07
CA ARG A 226 -0.29 3.79 18.72
C ARG A 226 0.87 3.14 17.96
N ASP A 227 0.73 2.97 16.66
CA ASP A 227 1.70 2.25 15.82
C ASP A 227 3.01 3.04 15.70
N VAL A 228 2.92 4.36 15.50
CA VAL A 228 4.08 5.26 15.49
C VAL A 228 4.85 5.18 16.80
N LYS A 229 4.16 5.15 17.95
CA LYS A 229 4.82 4.99 19.26
C LYS A 229 5.64 3.69 19.31
N ILE A 230 5.08 2.57 18.87
CA ILE A 230 5.78 1.28 18.85
C ILE A 230 7.02 1.36 17.96
N LEU A 231 6.91 1.93 16.76
CA LEU A 231 8.02 2.08 15.84
C LEU A 231 9.11 3.02 16.42
N GLN A 232 8.72 4.09 17.11
CA GLN A 232 9.66 5.00 17.77
C GLN A 232 10.45 4.33 18.91
N GLU A 233 9.80 3.46 19.71
CA GLU A 233 10.46 2.68 20.76
C GLU A 233 11.47 1.67 20.18
N LYS A 234 11.35 1.35 18.89
CA LYS A 234 12.19 0.38 18.16
C LYS A 234 13.19 1.02 17.18
N GLY A 235 13.46 2.30 17.33
CA GLY A 235 14.57 2.95 16.62
C GLY A 235 14.15 3.83 15.45
N TYR A 236 12.87 4.08 15.24
CA TYR A 236 12.39 5.07 14.28
C TYR A 236 12.16 6.43 14.92
N GLU A 237 12.12 7.47 14.11
CA GLU A 237 11.76 8.82 14.50
C GLU A 237 10.77 9.40 13.49
N ALA A 238 9.64 9.92 13.97
CA ALA A 238 8.70 10.65 13.15
C ALA A 238 9.31 12.01 12.74
N LYS A 239 9.60 12.17 11.46
CA LYS A 239 10.27 13.37 10.91
C LYS A 239 9.30 14.39 10.35
N LYS A 240 8.25 13.92 9.68
CA LYS A 240 7.25 14.76 9.03
C LYS A 240 5.86 14.19 9.23
N VAL A 241 4.88 15.06 9.38
CA VAL A 241 3.46 14.71 9.43
C VAL A 241 2.71 15.66 8.52
N ALA A 242 1.84 15.13 7.69
CA ALA A 242 0.89 15.90 6.90
C ALA A 242 -0.51 15.35 7.07
N VAL A 243 -1.49 16.24 6.98
CA VAL A 243 -2.93 15.91 7.05
C VAL A 243 -3.55 16.26 5.72
N VAL A 244 -4.40 15.37 5.21
CA VAL A 244 -5.13 15.54 3.95
C VAL A 244 -6.63 15.41 4.22
N ASP A 245 -7.41 16.40 3.80
CA ASP A 245 -8.86 16.42 3.99
C ASP A 245 -9.57 15.56 2.91
N GLN A 246 -9.31 14.24 2.98
CA GLN A 246 -9.87 13.25 2.07
C GLN A 246 -11.39 13.13 2.20
N PHE A 247 -11.90 13.32 3.43
CA PHE A 247 -13.30 13.13 3.78
C PHE A 247 -13.92 14.45 4.26
N CYS A 248 -13.94 15.44 3.37
CA CYS A 248 -14.49 16.77 3.64
C CYS A 248 -15.87 16.71 4.30
N HIS A 249 -16.14 17.61 5.21
CA HIS A 249 -17.39 17.70 5.99
C HIS A 249 -17.65 16.50 6.93
N SER A 250 -16.62 15.72 7.25
CA SER A 250 -16.69 14.66 8.25
C SER A 250 -15.65 14.88 9.36
N GLY A 251 -15.68 14.06 10.42
CA GLY A 251 -14.67 14.05 11.47
C GLY A 251 -13.44 13.18 11.11
N HIS A 252 -13.28 12.76 9.88
CA HIS A 252 -12.21 11.87 9.43
C HIS A 252 -11.20 12.64 8.58
N VAL A 253 -9.92 12.35 8.79
CA VAL A 253 -8.81 12.90 8.01
C VAL A 253 -7.84 11.79 7.65
N GLU A 254 -7.19 11.93 6.50
CA GLU A 254 -6.02 11.12 6.18
C GLU A 254 -4.77 11.79 6.74
N THR A 255 -3.88 11.00 7.27
CA THR A 255 -2.61 11.47 7.83
C THR A 255 -1.46 10.69 7.20
N VAL A 256 -0.44 11.38 6.73
CA VAL A 256 0.79 10.79 6.22
C VAL A 256 1.92 11.11 7.18
N VAL A 257 2.63 10.09 7.64
CA VAL A 257 3.80 10.25 8.53
C VAL A 257 5.02 9.66 7.86
N LEU A 258 6.10 10.43 7.83
CA LEU A 258 7.43 9.92 7.52
C LEU A 258 8.13 9.53 8.81
N LEU A 259 8.48 8.25 8.92
CA LEU A 259 9.40 7.77 9.94
C LEU A 259 10.75 7.42 9.28
N SER A 260 11.84 7.84 9.90
CA SER A 260 13.19 7.47 9.49
C SER A 260 13.84 6.65 10.58
N HIS A 261 14.64 5.67 10.19
CA HIS A 261 15.47 4.93 11.15
C HIS A 261 16.43 5.90 11.82
N LYS A 262 16.51 5.88 13.14
CA LYS A 262 17.50 6.67 13.88
C LYS A 262 18.89 6.17 13.47
N LYS A 263 19.64 7.02 12.78
CA LYS A 263 21.08 6.79 12.68
C LYS A 263 21.62 6.82 14.11
N PRO A 264 22.51 5.90 14.50
CA PRO A 264 23.13 5.99 15.82
C PRO A 264 23.73 7.39 15.95
N ASP A 265 23.22 8.18 16.90
CA ASP A 265 23.75 9.50 17.21
C ASP A 265 25.16 9.29 17.78
N GLY A 266 26.15 9.69 17.00
CA GLY A 266 27.48 9.83 17.48
C GLY A 266 28.43 8.73 17.05
N HIS A 267 29.46 9.15 16.37
CA HIS A 267 30.74 8.45 16.42
C HIS A 267 31.15 8.36 17.88
N ILE A 268 31.18 7.15 18.45
CA ILE A 268 31.89 6.93 19.70
C ILE A 268 33.39 7.11 19.32
N ASN A 269 33.92 8.30 19.58
CA ASN A 269 35.33 8.56 19.45
C ASN A 269 36.04 7.78 20.58
N VAL A 270 36.33 6.52 20.32
CA VAL A 270 37.18 5.74 21.20
C VAL A 270 38.62 6.14 20.89
N LYS A 271 39.20 6.95 21.77
CA LYS A 271 40.66 7.21 21.71
C LYS A 271 41.36 5.97 22.24
N VAL A 272 41.82 5.12 21.31
CA VAL A 272 42.59 3.94 21.66
C VAL A 272 44.08 4.32 21.59
N GLU A 273 44.78 4.29 22.72
CA GLU A 273 46.22 4.41 22.74
C GLU A 273 46.84 3.02 22.59
N PHE A 274 47.65 2.87 21.53
CA PHE A 274 48.37 1.65 21.24
C PHE A 274 49.77 1.70 21.88
N GLY A 275 50.28 0.58 22.34
CA GLY A 275 51.63 0.44 22.89
C GLY A 275 51.67 -0.48 24.11
N GLU A 276 52.81 -0.49 24.78
CA GLU A 276 53.03 -1.23 26.02
C GLU A 276 52.78 -0.32 27.23
N GLY A 277 51.98 -0.81 28.22
CA GLY A 277 51.68 -0.10 29.45
C GLY A 277 50.22 -0.26 29.91
N GLU A 278 49.95 0.11 31.15
CA GLU A 278 48.63 0.00 31.78
C GLU A 278 47.60 0.92 31.05
N GLY A 279 46.48 0.35 30.60
CA GLY A 279 45.45 1.06 29.84
C GLY A 279 45.68 1.14 28.33
N LYS A 280 46.78 0.60 27.77
CA LYS A 280 47.06 0.57 26.34
C LYS A 280 46.73 -0.80 25.71
N VAL A 281 46.36 -0.81 24.43
CA VAL A 281 46.10 -2.05 23.69
C VAL A 281 47.38 -2.52 23.01
N PRO A 282 47.92 -3.73 23.35
CA PRO A 282 49.11 -4.26 22.70
C PRO A 282 48.85 -4.51 21.20
N LEU A 283 49.81 -4.09 20.35
CA LEU A 283 49.70 -4.23 18.88
C LEU A 283 49.59 -5.70 18.43
N ASP A 284 50.25 -6.62 19.14
CA ASP A 284 50.22 -8.05 18.81
C ASP A 284 48.83 -8.69 18.99
N ASN A 285 47.97 -8.14 19.87
CA ASN A 285 46.62 -8.61 20.07
C ASN A 285 45.66 -8.13 18.98
N ILE A 286 45.97 -7.02 18.30
CA ILE A 286 45.16 -6.48 17.20
C ILE A 286 45.39 -7.32 15.94
N ALA A 287 46.60 -7.66 15.62
CA ALA A 287 46.92 -8.51 14.48
C ALA A 287 46.26 -9.90 14.60
N LYS A 288 46.32 -10.53 15.78
CA LYS A 288 45.65 -11.80 16.04
C LYS A 288 44.13 -11.73 15.90
N ARG A 289 43.50 -10.70 16.44
CA ARG A 289 42.03 -10.52 16.32
C ARG A 289 41.58 -10.15 14.91
N ALA A 290 42.39 -9.43 14.14
CA ALA A 290 42.11 -9.13 12.74
C ALA A 290 42.18 -10.39 11.86
N GLU A 291 43.08 -11.35 12.18
CA GLU A 291 43.12 -12.64 11.49
C GLU A 291 41.96 -13.57 11.86
N GLU A 292 41.40 -13.45 13.09
CA GLU A 292 40.26 -14.22 13.57
C GLU A 292 38.90 -13.64 13.08
N TYR A 293 38.88 -12.37 12.67
CA TYR A 293 37.65 -11.72 12.20
C TYR A 293 37.39 -12.02 10.72
N LYS A 294 36.61 -13.06 10.45
CA LYS A 294 36.01 -13.26 9.13
C LYS A 294 34.69 -12.47 9.06
N PRO A 295 34.53 -11.51 8.13
CA PRO A 295 33.26 -10.89 7.89
C PRO A 295 32.24 -12.00 7.54
N ARG A 296 31.07 -11.95 8.13
CA ARG A 296 29.96 -12.82 7.70
C ARG A 296 29.50 -12.26 6.33
N GLU A 297 29.78 -13.05 5.29
CA GLU A 297 29.21 -12.83 3.96
C GLU A 297 27.67 -12.97 3.99
#